data_3840b3041f527b4d80f733c6d0a36aae
#
_entry.id   3840b3041f527b4d80f733c6d0a36aae
#
_cell.length_a   1.000
_cell.length_b   1.000
_cell.length_c   1.000
_cell.angle_alpha   90.00
_cell.angle_beta   90.00
_cell.angle_gamma   90.00
#
_symmetry.space_group_name_H-M   'P 1'
#
loop_
_entity.id
_entity.type
_entity.pdbx_description
1 polymer ?
#
loop_
_entity_poly.entity_id
_entity_poly.type
_entity_poly.pdbx_seq_one_letter_code
_entity_poly.pdbx_strand_id
1 'polypeptide(L)'
;MKVFVALGSNLGNRQKHLFTALKKLGSIATVLDSSFLYDTKAMYETDQNRFLNAVCRVETDLSPTDFLLACKKIEKDMGRVKTYRMGPRVIDLDILFYGNDVVHIDKVEGLDNLVIPHERLQERGFVLKPLCDIAPDFIHPLTGKTIKDMLASVNSDDCVRIFPLPDGGMLNLQDRMLIMGILNVTPDSFSDGGKWNASVEQATEHAKQMIADGADIIDIGGESTRPGAAAVTEEEEARRVIPVIRRLREAGIAVPISVDTYHSKVARQAIEAGASIVNDISAGEDDPAMLPLLAETGVPVILMHKRGNAVTMDKQAVYRDVVKEVAEYCLDRTEVALRMGIPRWNIIVDPGLGFAKNTQQNCALVNEIGRFNGITKNMPLLIAASRKRFIGEVTGVKNAADRVMGTAAVTLLSAEKGAQMVRVHDVKQTKEILDMYYGICKE
;
A
#
# COMPACT_ATOMS: atom_id res chain seq x y z
N MET A 1 -23.53 -1.48 16.09
CA MET A 1 -24.04 -2.04 14.81
C MET A 1 -22.96 -1.89 13.74
N LYS A 2 -22.76 -2.90 12.87
CA LYS A 2 -21.79 -2.80 11.76
C LYS A 2 -22.43 -2.09 10.57
N VAL A 3 -21.74 -1.06 10.05
CA VAL A 3 -22.21 -0.20 8.96
C VAL A 3 -21.16 -0.17 7.86
N PHE A 4 -21.59 -0.23 6.59
CA PHE A 4 -20.73 -0.02 5.43
C PHE A 4 -20.98 1.37 4.87
N VAL A 5 -19.90 2.14 4.68
CA VAL A 5 -19.93 3.52 4.20
C VAL A 5 -19.07 3.63 2.95
N ALA A 6 -19.64 4.14 1.86
CA ALA A 6 -18.87 4.53 0.68
C ALA A 6 -18.27 5.93 0.89
N LEU A 7 -17.03 6.10 0.45
CA LEU A 7 -16.31 7.36 0.43
C LEU A 7 -15.95 7.69 -1.02
N GLY A 8 -16.25 8.93 -1.46
CA GLY A 8 -15.92 9.40 -2.81
C GLY A 8 -15.40 10.82 -2.82
N SER A 9 -14.38 11.12 -3.64
CA SER A 9 -13.83 12.47 -3.80
C SER A 9 -13.32 12.68 -5.23
N ASN A 10 -13.60 13.88 -5.82
CA ASN A 10 -13.07 14.23 -7.14
C ASN A 10 -12.54 15.70 -7.24
N LEU A 11 -12.37 16.37 -6.12
CA LEU A 11 -11.80 17.71 -6.05
C LEU A 11 -10.54 17.74 -5.18
N GLY A 12 -9.58 18.57 -5.56
CA GLY A 12 -8.35 18.83 -4.79
C GLY A 12 -7.48 17.57 -4.54
N ASN A 13 -6.85 17.49 -3.39
CA ASN A 13 -6.09 16.30 -2.99
C ASN A 13 -7.07 15.21 -2.49
N ARG A 14 -7.56 14.39 -3.43
CA ARG A 14 -8.58 13.37 -3.23
C ARG A 14 -8.18 12.34 -2.15
N GLN A 15 -6.91 11.88 -2.14
CA GLN A 15 -6.41 10.92 -1.15
C GLN A 15 -6.46 11.49 0.27
N LYS A 16 -5.99 12.74 0.41
CA LYS A 16 -6.03 13.45 1.71
C LYS A 16 -7.46 13.61 2.20
N HIS A 17 -8.41 13.88 1.30
CA HIS A 17 -9.82 14.00 1.67
C HIS A 17 -10.38 12.68 2.16
N LEU A 18 -10.12 11.56 1.46
CA LEU A 18 -10.58 10.24 1.87
C LEU A 18 -9.96 9.81 3.21
N PHE A 19 -8.65 10.01 3.37
CA PHE A 19 -7.97 9.73 4.63
C PHE A 19 -8.52 10.57 5.79
N THR A 20 -8.72 11.89 5.57
CA THR A 20 -9.29 12.78 6.58
C THR A 20 -10.73 12.39 6.94
N ALA A 21 -11.55 12.02 5.95
CA ALA A 21 -12.91 11.54 6.19
C ALA A 21 -12.94 10.26 7.01
N LEU A 22 -12.04 9.30 6.72
CA LEU A 22 -11.91 8.06 7.49
C LEU A 22 -11.50 8.34 8.95
N LYS A 23 -10.56 9.26 9.18
CA LYS A 23 -10.19 9.71 10.54
C LYS A 23 -11.35 10.35 11.28
N LYS A 24 -12.13 11.21 10.60
CA LYS A 24 -13.33 11.84 11.19
C LYS A 24 -14.44 10.82 11.48
N LEU A 25 -14.63 9.82 10.62
CA LEU A 25 -15.51 8.69 10.91
C LEU A 25 -15.06 7.94 12.18
N GLY A 26 -13.75 7.77 12.37
CA GLY A 26 -13.15 7.19 13.57
C GLY A 26 -13.46 7.95 14.87
N SER A 27 -13.90 9.22 14.81
CA SER A 27 -14.33 9.98 16.00
C SER A 27 -15.80 9.76 16.39
N ILE A 28 -16.61 9.18 15.52
CA ILE A 28 -18.05 8.92 15.75
C ILE A 28 -18.41 7.42 15.72
N ALA A 29 -17.48 6.59 15.29
CA ALA A 29 -17.64 5.14 15.17
C ALA A 29 -16.26 4.45 15.22
N THR A 30 -16.21 3.17 15.54
CA THR A 30 -14.97 2.40 15.44
C THR A 30 -14.77 1.93 14.00
N VAL A 31 -13.70 2.39 13.33
CA VAL A 31 -13.32 1.91 11.99
C VAL A 31 -12.75 0.50 12.12
N LEU A 32 -13.42 -0.49 11.52
CA LEU A 32 -13.03 -1.90 11.58
C LEU A 32 -12.16 -2.32 10.40
N ASP A 33 -12.43 -1.76 9.20
CA ASP A 33 -11.76 -2.13 7.96
C ASP A 33 -11.99 -1.06 6.88
N SER A 34 -11.15 -1.08 5.84
CA SER A 34 -11.31 -0.27 4.64
C SER A 34 -10.93 -1.08 3.39
N SER A 35 -11.53 -0.78 2.26
CA SER A 35 -11.17 -1.33 0.95
C SER A 35 -9.83 -0.80 0.45
N PHE A 36 -9.42 -1.21 -0.73
CA PHE A 36 -8.44 -0.49 -1.52
C PHE A 36 -9.03 0.78 -2.13
N LEU A 37 -8.18 1.66 -2.71
CA LEU A 37 -8.62 2.84 -3.44
C LEU A 37 -8.78 2.54 -4.94
N TYR A 38 -9.84 3.09 -5.51
CA TYR A 38 -10.13 2.95 -6.93
C TYR A 38 -10.30 4.32 -7.60
N ASP A 39 -9.52 4.55 -8.64
CA ASP A 39 -9.70 5.68 -9.54
C ASP A 39 -10.73 5.31 -10.60
N THR A 40 -11.82 6.08 -10.70
CA THR A 40 -12.98 5.75 -11.54
C THR A 40 -13.48 6.95 -12.32
N LYS A 41 -14.09 6.72 -13.49
CA LYS A 41 -14.78 7.78 -14.22
C LYS A 41 -16.06 8.18 -13.46
N ALA A 42 -16.47 9.43 -13.64
CA ALA A 42 -17.77 9.88 -13.16
C ALA A 42 -18.90 9.18 -13.94
N MET A 43 -19.92 8.64 -13.24
CA MET A 43 -20.92 7.76 -13.86
C MET A 43 -22.07 8.52 -14.53
N TYR A 44 -22.53 9.61 -13.97
CA TYR A 44 -23.77 10.28 -14.42
C TYR A 44 -23.47 11.59 -15.17
N GLU A 45 -22.79 12.50 -14.52
CA GLU A 45 -22.24 13.71 -15.13
C GLU A 45 -20.79 13.40 -15.47
N THR A 46 -20.49 13.23 -16.74
CA THR A 46 -19.19 12.72 -17.21
C THR A 46 -18.16 13.83 -17.47
N ASP A 47 -18.61 15.07 -17.61
CA ASP A 47 -17.71 16.24 -17.79
C ASP A 47 -17.22 16.76 -16.44
N GLN A 48 -16.48 15.91 -15.73
CA GLN A 48 -15.83 16.24 -14.46
C GLN A 48 -14.64 15.31 -14.18
N ASN A 49 -13.80 15.71 -13.22
CA ASN A 49 -12.63 14.92 -12.81
C ASN A 49 -13.04 13.52 -12.36
N ARG A 50 -12.13 12.56 -12.56
CA ARG A 50 -12.25 11.19 -12.05
C ARG A 50 -12.36 11.20 -10.52
N PHE A 51 -13.10 10.25 -9.99
CA PHE A 51 -13.25 10.05 -8.54
C PHE A 51 -12.18 9.10 -8.00
N LEU A 52 -11.81 9.31 -6.75
CA LEU A 52 -11.30 8.24 -5.91
C LEU A 52 -12.42 7.73 -5.03
N ASN A 53 -12.63 6.40 -5.06
CA ASN A 53 -13.66 5.71 -4.30
C ASN A 53 -13.05 4.65 -3.39
N ALA A 54 -13.65 4.50 -2.21
CA ALA A 54 -13.38 3.43 -1.26
C ALA A 54 -14.65 3.09 -0.49
N VAL A 55 -14.62 1.97 0.22
CA VAL A 55 -15.64 1.60 1.21
C VAL A 55 -14.95 1.32 2.53
N CYS A 56 -15.52 1.76 3.64
CA CYS A 56 -15.09 1.33 4.96
C CYS A 56 -16.23 0.61 5.71
N ARG A 57 -15.83 -0.25 6.64
CA ARG A 57 -16.71 -0.89 7.60
C ARG A 57 -16.44 -0.29 8.96
N VAL A 58 -17.48 0.24 9.57
CA VAL A 58 -17.42 0.84 10.92
C VAL A 58 -18.39 0.14 11.87
N GLU A 59 -18.16 0.30 13.16
CA GLU A 59 -19.10 -0.12 14.21
C GLU A 59 -19.53 1.10 15.02
N THR A 60 -20.86 1.26 15.19
CA THR A 60 -21.45 2.43 15.86
C THR A 60 -22.68 2.04 16.68
N ASP A 61 -22.95 2.82 17.72
CA ASP A 61 -24.18 2.75 18.54
C ASP A 61 -25.21 3.82 18.14
N LEU A 62 -24.88 4.73 17.21
CA LEU A 62 -25.81 5.73 16.70
C LEU A 62 -26.95 5.07 15.92
N SER A 63 -28.12 5.64 15.93
CA SER A 63 -29.21 5.21 15.03
C SER A 63 -28.86 5.48 13.56
N PRO A 64 -29.55 4.83 12.57
CA PRO A 64 -29.32 5.12 11.15
C PRO A 64 -29.43 6.61 10.81
N THR A 65 -30.40 7.31 11.41
CA THR A 65 -30.61 8.75 11.21
C THR A 65 -29.52 9.58 11.82
N ASP A 66 -29.14 9.31 13.07
CA ASP A 66 -28.06 10.05 13.76
C ASP A 66 -26.72 9.84 13.06
N PHE A 67 -26.46 8.61 12.59
CA PHE A 67 -25.24 8.30 11.85
C PHE A 67 -25.21 9.03 10.49
N LEU A 68 -26.34 9.12 9.77
CA LEU A 68 -26.45 9.93 8.55
C LEU A 68 -26.15 11.41 8.82
N LEU A 69 -26.77 11.98 9.86
CA LEU A 69 -26.56 13.38 10.26
C LEU A 69 -25.07 13.63 10.60
N ALA A 70 -24.44 12.71 11.32
CA ALA A 70 -23.01 12.78 11.64
C ALA A 70 -22.13 12.71 10.37
N CYS A 71 -22.45 11.84 9.41
CA CYS A 71 -21.76 11.79 8.11
C CYS A 71 -21.89 13.11 7.35
N LYS A 72 -23.11 13.68 7.28
CA LYS A 72 -23.35 14.96 6.59
C LYS A 72 -22.66 16.14 7.30
N LYS A 73 -22.52 16.07 8.62
CA LYS A 73 -21.72 17.04 9.38
C LYS A 73 -20.23 16.91 9.01
N ILE A 74 -19.68 15.71 8.92
CA ILE A 74 -18.29 15.49 8.48
C ILE A 74 -18.08 16.09 7.08
N GLU A 75 -18.98 15.83 6.12
CA GLU A 75 -18.90 16.39 4.77
C GLU A 75 -18.86 17.94 4.80
N LYS A 76 -19.75 18.56 5.58
CA LYS A 76 -19.82 20.02 5.76
C LYS A 76 -18.53 20.57 6.38
N ASP A 77 -18.04 19.95 7.44
CA ASP A 77 -16.81 20.35 8.15
C ASP A 77 -15.55 20.20 7.30
N MET A 78 -15.61 19.36 6.25
CA MET A 78 -14.56 19.21 5.25
C MET A 78 -14.70 20.17 4.06
N GLY A 79 -15.67 21.10 4.10
CA GLY A 79 -15.85 22.12 3.08
C GLY A 79 -16.67 21.67 1.88
N ARG A 80 -17.53 20.64 2.01
CA ARG A 80 -18.48 20.29 0.96
C ARG A 80 -19.48 21.40 0.73
N VAL A 81 -19.48 21.95 -0.47
CA VAL A 81 -20.49 22.91 -0.94
C VAL A 81 -21.39 22.21 -1.95
N LYS A 82 -22.70 22.31 -1.78
CA LYS A 82 -23.65 21.83 -2.79
C LYS A 82 -23.52 22.68 -4.04
N THR A 83 -23.13 22.10 -5.16
CA THR A 83 -23.10 22.72 -6.48
C THR A 83 -24.41 22.38 -7.23
N TYR A 84 -24.33 21.51 -8.22
CA TYR A 84 -25.52 20.95 -8.90
C TYR A 84 -25.62 19.45 -8.59
N ARG A 85 -26.74 18.84 -8.97
CA ARG A 85 -26.98 17.41 -8.73
C ARG A 85 -25.92 16.56 -9.44
N MET A 86 -25.27 15.63 -8.72
CA MET A 86 -24.15 14.80 -9.20
C MET A 86 -22.87 15.56 -9.57
N GLY A 87 -22.73 16.83 -9.19
CA GLY A 87 -21.56 17.67 -9.44
C GLY A 87 -20.32 17.27 -8.63
N PRO A 88 -19.18 17.93 -8.88
CA PRO A 88 -17.93 17.64 -8.21
C PRO A 88 -17.98 17.96 -6.71
N ARG A 89 -17.25 17.19 -5.91
CA ARG A 89 -17.27 17.31 -4.45
C ARG A 89 -15.95 16.91 -3.80
N VAL A 90 -15.65 17.61 -2.69
CA VAL A 90 -14.47 17.34 -1.84
C VAL A 90 -14.59 15.96 -1.22
N ILE A 91 -15.76 15.60 -0.69
CA ILE A 91 -16.06 14.31 -0.09
C ILE A 91 -17.54 13.98 -0.21
N ASP A 92 -17.85 12.72 -0.38
CA ASP A 92 -19.18 12.13 -0.32
C ASP A 92 -19.15 10.92 0.62
N LEU A 93 -20.10 10.82 1.55
CA LEU A 93 -20.24 9.74 2.51
C LEU A 93 -21.65 9.17 2.39
N ASP A 94 -21.79 7.98 1.78
CA ASP A 94 -23.05 7.29 1.59
C ASP A 94 -23.12 6.02 2.44
N ILE A 95 -24.20 5.86 3.24
CA ILE A 95 -24.46 4.63 3.99
C ILE A 95 -24.96 3.57 3.02
N LEU A 96 -24.20 2.48 2.88
CA LEU A 96 -24.54 1.37 1.99
C LEU A 96 -25.44 0.34 2.68
N PHE A 97 -25.02 -0.08 3.87
CA PHE A 97 -25.72 -1.03 4.72
C PHE A 97 -25.61 -0.62 6.19
N TYR A 98 -26.64 -0.90 6.96
CA TYR A 98 -26.67 -0.74 8.40
C TYR A 98 -27.04 -2.09 9.04
N GLY A 99 -26.07 -2.94 9.34
CA GLY A 99 -26.29 -4.35 9.60
C GLY A 99 -27.04 -5.01 8.45
N ASN A 100 -28.13 -5.70 8.78
CA ASN A 100 -29.06 -6.27 7.81
C ASN A 100 -30.39 -5.50 7.75
N ASP A 101 -30.43 -4.30 8.34
CA ASP A 101 -31.66 -3.51 8.44
C ASP A 101 -32.08 -2.98 7.06
N VAL A 102 -33.39 -2.94 6.86
CA VAL A 102 -34.05 -2.27 5.74
C VAL A 102 -34.74 -1.03 6.31
N VAL A 103 -34.24 0.15 5.92
CA VAL A 103 -34.69 1.44 6.43
C VAL A 103 -35.20 2.29 5.28
N HIS A 104 -36.37 2.85 5.42
CA HIS A 104 -36.93 3.85 4.52
C HIS A 104 -37.56 4.99 5.34
N ILE A 105 -36.92 6.16 5.25
CA ILE A 105 -37.36 7.38 5.93
C ILE A 105 -37.47 8.47 4.87
N ASP A 106 -38.69 8.91 4.59
CA ASP A 106 -38.99 9.85 3.50
C ASP A 106 -38.38 11.24 3.71
N LYS A 107 -38.20 11.64 4.96
CA LYS A 107 -37.59 12.94 5.30
C LYS A 107 -36.86 12.87 6.62
N VAL A 108 -35.58 13.17 6.54
CA VAL A 108 -34.69 13.41 7.70
C VAL A 108 -34.53 14.92 7.85
N GLU A 109 -34.58 15.44 9.07
CA GLU A 109 -34.51 16.88 9.34
C GLU A 109 -33.30 17.55 8.63
N GLY A 110 -33.59 18.48 7.71
CA GLY A 110 -32.56 19.18 6.91
C GLY A 110 -31.91 18.39 5.77
N LEU A 111 -32.36 17.15 5.51
CA LEU A 111 -31.85 16.26 4.47
C LEU A 111 -32.98 15.68 3.60
N ASP A 112 -32.59 15.06 2.48
CA ASP A 112 -33.48 14.23 1.66
C ASP A 112 -33.79 12.90 2.40
N ASN A 113 -34.40 11.93 1.72
CA ASN A 113 -34.75 10.61 2.26
C ASN A 113 -33.49 9.80 2.69
N LEU A 114 -33.70 8.85 3.60
CA LEU A 114 -32.74 7.82 3.96
C LEU A 114 -33.26 6.45 3.52
N VAL A 115 -32.55 5.81 2.60
CA VAL A 115 -32.87 4.46 2.13
C VAL A 115 -31.67 3.54 2.36
N ILE A 116 -31.87 2.46 3.13
CA ILE A 116 -30.88 1.42 3.41
C ILE A 116 -31.53 0.05 3.12
N PRO A 117 -30.91 -0.82 2.34
CA PRO A 117 -29.65 -0.65 1.56
C PRO A 117 -29.75 0.50 0.59
N HIS A 118 -28.60 1.13 0.30
CA HIS A 118 -28.54 2.26 -0.63
C HIS A 118 -29.18 1.89 -1.99
N GLU A 119 -30.21 2.63 -2.42
CA GLU A 119 -31.10 2.27 -3.55
C GLU A 119 -30.37 1.96 -4.87
N ARG A 120 -29.26 2.66 -5.14
CA ARG A 120 -28.48 2.55 -6.39
C ARG A 120 -27.23 1.68 -6.24
N LEU A 121 -27.07 0.92 -5.17
CA LEU A 121 -25.89 0.08 -4.92
C LEU A 121 -25.67 -0.92 -6.06
N GLN A 122 -26.75 -1.53 -6.53
CA GLN A 122 -26.72 -2.66 -7.47
C GLN A 122 -26.20 -2.30 -8.87
N GLU A 123 -26.21 -1.02 -9.24
CA GLU A 123 -25.76 -0.53 -10.56
C GLU A 123 -24.36 0.09 -10.55
N ARG A 124 -23.75 0.24 -9.34
CA ARG A 124 -22.53 1.03 -9.15
C ARG A 124 -21.29 0.15 -8.97
N GLY A 125 -20.60 -0.13 -10.07
CA GLY A 125 -19.33 -0.87 -10.02
C GLY A 125 -18.27 -0.23 -9.11
N PHE A 126 -18.20 1.12 -9.08
CA PHE A 126 -17.29 1.89 -8.23
C PHE A 126 -17.60 1.82 -6.73
N VAL A 127 -18.77 1.28 -6.34
CA VAL A 127 -19.15 0.94 -4.96
C VAL A 127 -18.97 -0.55 -4.70
N LEU A 128 -19.46 -1.40 -5.61
CA LEU A 128 -19.44 -2.86 -5.44
C LEU A 128 -17.99 -3.42 -5.44
N LYS A 129 -17.10 -2.89 -6.28
CA LYS A 129 -15.71 -3.37 -6.33
C LYS A 129 -14.97 -3.14 -5.01
N PRO A 130 -14.92 -1.91 -4.44
CA PRO A 130 -14.32 -1.71 -3.12
C PRO A 130 -15.07 -2.41 -1.99
N LEU A 131 -16.39 -2.53 -2.05
CA LEU A 131 -17.17 -3.29 -1.05
C LEU A 131 -16.79 -4.79 -1.06
N CYS A 132 -16.54 -5.35 -2.24
CA CYS A 132 -16.11 -6.74 -2.43
C CYS A 132 -14.73 -7.03 -1.80
N ASP A 133 -13.84 -6.03 -1.66
CA ASP A 133 -12.55 -6.20 -0.98
C ASP A 133 -12.69 -6.58 0.49
N ILE A 134 -13.76 -6.10 1.15
CA ILE A 134 -13.94 -6.23 2.61
C ILE A 134 -15.15 -7.08 3.03
N ALA A 135 -16.08 -7.34 2.11
CA ALA A 135 -17.30 -8.09 2.40
C ALA A 135 -17.85 -8.85 1.16
N PRO A 136 -17.04 -9.70 0.48
CA PRO A 136 -17.49 -10.39 -0.74
C PRO A 136 -18.72 -11.28 -0.53
N ASP A 137 -18.82 -11.92 0.63
CA ASP A 137 -19.87 -12.89 0.97
C ASP A 137 -21.04 -12.27 1.75
N PHE A 138 -21.05 -10.93 1.94
CA PHE A 138 -22.16 -10.24 2.58
C PHE A 138 -23.41 -10.35 1.69
N ILE A 139 -24.52 -10.79 2.28
CA ILE A 139 -25.80 -11.01 1.57
C ILE A 139 -26.62 -9.73 1.63
N HIS A 140 -27.00 -9.21 0.47
CA HIS A 140 -27.88 -8.05 0.36
C HIS A 140 -29.29 -8.40 0.87
N PRO A 141 -29.81 -7.71 1.91
CA PRO A 141 -31.03 -8.15 2.62
C PRO A 141 -32.29 -8.17 1.77
N LEU A 142 -32.36 -7.38 0.70
CA LEU A 142 -33.54 -7.34 -0.18
C LEU A 142 -33.46 -8.32 -1.37
N THR A 143 -32.24 -8.58 -1.89
CA THR A 143 -32.07 -9.39 -3.11
C THR A 143 -31.62 -10.81 -2.85
N GLY A 144 -31.07 -11.10 -1.66
CA GLY A 144 -30.50 -12.40 -1.31
C GLY A 144 -29.18 -12.73 -2.05
N LYS A 145 -28.63 -11.80 -2.86
CA LYS A 145 -27.36 -11.99 -3.58
C LYS A 145 -26.18 -11.59 -2.70
N THR A 146 -25.05 -12.26 -2.89
CA THR A 146 -23.78 -11.82 -2.29
C THR A 146 -23.22 -10.59 -3.03
N ILE A 147 -22.37 -9.80 -2.37
CA ILE A 147 -21.69 -8.64 -3.01
C ILE A 147 -20.85 -9.11 -4.22
N LYS A 148 -20.22 -10.28 -4.10
CA LYS A 148 -19.45 -10.89 -5.19
C LYS A 148 -20.33 -11.20 -6.41
N ASP A 149 -21.50 -11.77 -6.22
CA ASP A 149 -22.45 -12.07 -7.29
C ASP A 149 -22.99 -10.78 -7.94
N MET A 150 -23.25 -9.76 -7.13
CA MET A 150 -23.68 -8.46 -7.62
C MET A 150 -22.60 -7.79 -8.47
N LEU A 151 -21.33 -7.81 -8.00
CA LEU A 151 -20.20 -7.26 -8.75
C LEU A 151 -20.03 -7.98 -10.10
N ALA A 152 -20.20 -9.30 -10.15
CA ALA A 152 -20.10 -10.07 -11.40
C ALA A 152 -21.15 -9.68 -12.47
N SER A 153 -22.25 -9.03 -12.06
CA SER A 153 -23.32 -8.58 -12.96
C SER A 153 -23.21 -7.12 -13.43
N VAL A 154 -22.17 -6.39 -13.00
CA VAL A 154 -21.97 -4.95 -13.28
C VAL A 154 -20.61 -4.71 -13.91
N ASN A 155 -20.55 -3.82 -14.92
CA ASN A 155 -19.26 -3.39 -15.47
C ASN A 155 -18.47 -2.58 -14.42
N SER A 156 -17.24 -2.99 -14.16
CA SER A 156 -16.30 -2.35 -13.25
C SER A 156 -14.90 -2.20 -13.85
N ASP A 157 -14.76 -2.27 -15.19
CA ASP A 157 -13.48 -2.25 -15.90
C ASP A 157 -12.73 -0.92 -15.74
N ASP A 158 -13.48 0.18 -15.59
CA ASP A 158 -12.90 1.50 -15.35
C ASP A 158 -12.49 1.76 -13.89
N CYS A 159 -12.75 0.80 -12.99
CA CYS A 159 -12.32 0.89 -11.60
C CYS A 159 -10.86 0.43 -11.46
N VAL A 160 -9.92 1.36 -11.60
CA VAL A 160 -8.49 1.09 -11.53
C VAL A 160 -8.01 1.15 -10.09
N ARG A 161 -7.46 0.05 -9.57
CA ARG A 161 -6.87 0.03 -8.23
C ARG A 161 -5.56 0.81 -8.22
N ILE A 162 -5.45 1.77 -7.30
CA ILE A 162 -4.29 2.62 -7.17
C ILE A 162 -3.70 2.55 -5.76
N PHE A 163 -2.42 2.90 -5.65
CA PHE A 163 -1.72 3.12 -4.39
C PHE A 163 -1.46 4.63 -4.23
N PRO A 164 -1.98 5.25 -3.16
CA PRO A 164 -1.90 6.70 -3.00
C PRO A 164 -0.55 7.14 -2.48
N LEU A 165 -0.18 8.39 -2.77
CA LEU A 165 1.00 9.05 -2.23
C LEU A 165 0.59 10.35 -1.50
N PRO A 166 1.32 10.76 -0.44
CA PRO A 166 0.91 11.91 0.38
C PRO A 166 0.79 13.24 -0.36
N ASP A 167 1.58 13.43 -1.43
CA ASP A 167 1.60 14.62 -2.28
C ASP A 167 0.42 14.73 -3.26
N GLY A 168 -0.42 13.70 -3.31
CA GLY A 168 -1.54 13.59 -4.25
C GLY A 168 -1.21 12.75 -5.49
N GLY A 169 0.01 12.25 -5.62
CA GLY A 169 0.41 11.28 -6.62
C GLY A 169 -0.26 9.93 -6.42
N MET A 170 -0.26 9.11 -7.46
CA MET A 170 -0.86 7.77 -7.44
C MET A 170 0.00 6.80 -8.25
N LEU A 171 0.21 5.60 -7.73
CA LEU A 171 0.83 4.50 -8.46
C LEU A 171 -0.27 3.53 -8.91
N ASN A 172 -0.29 3.22 -10.22
CA ASN A 172 -1.20 2.20 -10.75
C ASN A 172 -0.61 0.81 -10.48
N LEU A 173 -1.34 -0.01 -9.73
CA LEU A 173 -0.90 -1.37 -9.36
C LEU A 173 -1.37 -2.45 -10.35
N GLN A 174 -2.08 -2.08 -11.43
CA GLN A 174 -2.70 -3.01 -12.36
C GLN A 174 -2.04 -3.02 -13.74
N ASP A 175 -1.40 -1.92 -14.15
CA ASP A 175 -0.84 -1.81 -15.51
C ASP A 175 0.41 -2.67 -15.69
N ARG A 176 1.30 -2.63 -14.72
CA ARG A 176 2.55 -3.37 -14.71
C ARG A 176 3.15 -3.46 -13.30
N MET A 177 4.09 -4.38 -13.11
CA MET A 177 4.89 -4.43 -11.90
C MET A 177 5.74 -3.16 -11.76
N LEU A 178 5.68 -2.52 -10.60
CA LEU A 178 6.47 -1.34 -10.27
C LEU A 178 7.90 -1.73 -9.86
N ILE A 179 8.86 -0.90 -10.23
CA ILE A 179 10.29 -1.09 -9.93
C ILE A 179 10.70 -0.14 -8.81
N MET A 180 11.06 -0.71 -7.67
CA MET A 180 11.64 0.01 -6.54
C MET A 180 13.17 -0.17 -6.57
N GLY A 181 13.90 0.90 -6.87
CA GLY A 181 15.37 0.90 -6.92
C GLY A 181 15.99 1.05 -5.53
N ILE A 182 16.93 0.19 -5.18
CA ILE A 182 17.63 0.17 -3.89
C ILE A 182 18.76 1.19 -3.87
N LEU A 183 18.69 2.17 -2.99
CA LEU A 183 19.75 3.15 -2.73
C LEU A 183 20.28 2.98 -1.31
N ASN A 184 21.34 2.16 -1.16
CA ASN A 184 22.00 1.99 0.13
C ASN A 184 22.97 3.16 0.40
N VAL A 185 22.76 3.86 1.51
CA VAL A 185 23.60 4.97 1.96
C VAL A 185 24.43 4.52 3.17
N THR A 186 25.25 3.48 2.94
CA THR A 186 26.17 2.95 3.95
C THR A 186 27.61 3.39 3.67
N PRO A 187 28.51 3.45 4.68
CA PRO A 187 29.91 3.85 4.49
C PRO A 187 30.63 3.05 3.39
N ASP A 188 30.30 1.76 3.27
CA ASP A 188 30.93 0.87 2.28
C ASP A 188 30.40 1.09 0.85
N SER A 189 29.22 1.72 0.72
CA SER A 189 28.59 1.91 -0.60
C SER A 189 29.20 3.09 -1.38
N PHE A 190 29.92 4.00 -0.70
CA PHE A 190 30.49 5.23 -1.24
C PHE A 190 31.93 5.45 -0.75
N SER A 191 32.75 4.41 -0.76
CA SER A 191 34.07 4.35 -0.13
C SER A 191 35.20 5.02 -0.93
N ASP A 192 34.99 6.24 -1.42
CA ASP A 192 36.09 7.06 -1.94
C ASP A 192 36.33 8.32 -1.08
N GLY A 193 37.17 8.16 -0.04
CA GLY A 193 37.96 9.26 0.51
C GLY A 193 37.26 10.38 1.28
N GLY A 194 36.30 10.08 2.18
CA GLY A 194 36.21 10.86 3.41
C GLY A 194 35.50 12.22 3.41
N LYS A 195 34.70 12.60 2.41
CA LYS A 195 33.89 13.81 2.48
C LYS A 195 32.40 13.45 2.42
N TRP A 196 31.68 13.63 3.54
CA TRP A 196 30.25 13.37 3.67
C TRP A 196 29.40 14.01 2.54
N ASN A 197 29.69 15.25 2.17
CA ASN A 197 28.99 15.95 1.07
C ASN A 197 29.20 15.25 -0.28
N ALA A 198 30.37 14.64 -0.54
CA ALA A 198 30.62 13.87 -1.77
C ALA A 198 29.75 12.61 -1.83
N SER A 199 29.48 11.95 -0.70
CA SER A 199 28.62 10.76 -0.65
C SER A 199 27.13 11.09 -0.89
N VAL A 200 26.64 12.25 -0.43
CA VAL A 200 25.27 12.71 -0.70
C VAL A 200 25.07 13.03 -2.19
N GLU A 201 26.03 13.71 -2.83
CA GLU A 201 25.98 13.99 -4.26
C GLU A 201 26.07 12.69 -5.10
N GLN A 202 26.92 11.76 -4.74
CA GLN A 202 27.03 10.45 -5.42
C GLN A 202 25.73 9.65 -5.29
N ALA A 203 25.10 9.63 -4.10
CA ALA A 203 23.81 9.00 -3.87
C ALA A 203 22.72 9.67 -4.72
N THR A 204 22.75 11.01 -4.84
CA THR A 204 21.82 11.79 -5.65
C THR A 204 21.95 11.44 -7.13
N GLU A 205 23.19 11.39 -7.67
CA GLU A 205 23.42 11.02 -9.07
C GLU A 205 23.04 9.56 -9.34
N HIS A 206 23.31 8.64 -8.42
CA HIS A 206 22.88 7.25 -8.56
C HIS A 206 21.35 7.14 -8.58
N ALA A 207 20.63 7.88 -7.71
CA ALA A 207 19.16 7.92 -7.74
C ALA A 207 18.64 8.46 -9.08
N LYS A 208 19.23 9.54 -9.61
CA LYS A 208 18.88 10.07 -10.94
C LYS A 208 19.09 9.04 -12.06
N GLN A 209 20.20 8.30 -11.99
CA GLN A 209 20.45 7.22 -12.95
C GLN A 209 19.41 6.12 -12.85
N MET A 210 19.07 5.66 -11.63
CA MET A 210 18.01 4.65 -11.46
C MET A 210 16.66 5.13 -12.00
N ILE A 211 16.34 6.41 -11.83
CA ILE A 211 15.11 7.01 -12.39
C ILE A 211 15.16 7.00 -13.92
N ALA A 212 16.29 7.41 -14.51
CA ALA A 212 16.49 7.36 -15.96
C ALA A 212 16.42 5.92 -16.51
N ASP A 213 16.86 4.94 -15.72
CA ASP A 213 16.80 3.51 -16.04
C ASP A 213 15.38 2.90 -15.83
N GLY A 214 14.43 3.67 -15.29
CA GLY A 214 13.03 3.29 -15.17
C GLY A 214 12.57 2.87 -13.79
N ALA A 215 13.22 3.31 -12.70
CA ALA A 215 12.69 3.14 -11.34
C ALA A 215 11.44 3.99 -11.14
N ASP A 216 10.39 3.38 -10.59
CA ASP A 216 9.15 4.04 -10.19
C ASP A 216 9.23 4.62 -8.78
N ILE A 217 10.07 4.04 -7.93
CA ILE A 217 10.28 4.39 -6.52
C ILE A 217 11.76 4.26 -6.23
N ILE A 218 12.32 5.17 -5.43
CA ILE A 218 13.67 5.04 -4.87
C ILE A 218 13.56 4.69 -3.40
N ASP A 219 14.16 3.59 -2.97
CA ASP A 219 14.14 3.12 -1.59
C ASP A 219 15.49 3.35 -0.92
N ILE A 220 15.52 4.23 0.07
CA ILE A 220 16.75 4.74 0.71
C ILE A 220 16.93 4.06 2.06
N GLY A 221 18.03 3.32 2.23
CA GLY A 221 18.40 2.64 3.46
C GLY A 221 19.75 3.07 4.02
N GLY A 222 19.79 3.38 5.31
CA GLY A 222 21.01 3.77 6.04
C GLY A 222 21.70 2.62 6.76
N GLU A 223 21.03 1.47 6.87
CA GLU A 223 21.52 0.27 7.54
C GLU A 223 21.62 -0.90 6.57
N SER A 224 22.60 -1.77 6.77
CA SER A 224 22.71 -3.02 6.04
C SER A 224 21.99 -4.13 6.78
N THR A 225 20.96 -4.70 6.18
CA THR A 225 20.19 -5.84 6.75
C THR A 225 20.77 -7.20 6.38
N ARG A 226 22.02 -7.24 5.84
CA ARG A 226 22.71 -8.49 5.49
C ARG A 226 23.03 -9.30 6.75
N PRO A 227 23.03 -10.66 6.68
CA PRO A 227 23.45 -11.48 7.80
C PRO A 227 24.81 -11.07 8.37
N GLY A 228 24.86 -10.84 9.69
CA GLY A 228 26.07 -10.43 10.40
C GLY A 228 26.41 -8.94 10.35
N ALA A 229 25.58 -8.09 9.74
CA ALA A 229 25.78 -6.65 9.79
C ALA A 229 25.58 -6.14 11.22
N ALA A 230 26.41 -5.15 11.62
CA ALA A 230 26.26 -4.45 12.90
C ALA A 230 25.03 -3.53 12.84
N ALA A 231 24.27 -3.50 13.94
CA ALA A 231 23.16 -2.56 14.07
C ALA A 231 23.66 -1.11 14.08
N VAL A 232 22.91 -0.23 13.47
CA VAL A 232 23.20 1.21 13.39
C VAL A 232 22.27 1.93 14.38
N THR A 233 22.76 2.98 15.06
CA THR A 233 21.91 3.78 15.93
C THR A 233 20.95 4.65 15.12
N GLU A 234 19.79 5.00 15.71
CA GLU A 234 18.80 5.89 15.07
C GLU A 234 19.44 7.21 14.58
N GLU A 235 20.34 7.80 15.39
CA GLU A 235 21.03 9.05 15.05
C GLU A 235 21.95 8.90 13.85
N GLU A 236 22.69 7.79 13.79
CA GLU A 236 23.59 7.52 12.66
C GLU A 236 22.80 7.20 11.39
N GLU A 237 21.72 6.42 11.49
CA GLU A 237 20.83 6.14 10.36
C GLU A 237 20.21 7.43 9.82
N ALA A 238 19.64 8.27 10.69
CA ALA A 238 19.09 9.57 10.30
C ALA A 238 20.14 10.45 9.61
N ARG A 239 21.36 10.50 10.17
CA ARG A 239 22.47 11.25 9.57
C ARG A 239 22.80 10.80 8.16
N ARG A 240 22.63 9.52 7.83
CA ARG A 240 22.88 8.97 6.49
C ARG A 240 21.72 9.27 5.51
N VAL A 241 20.48 9.00 5.90
CA VAL A 241 19.36 9.01 4.95
C VAL A 241 18.73 10.38 4.75
N ILE A 242 18.61 11.20 5.81
CA ILE A 242 17.86 12.46 5.76
C ILE A 242 18.49 13.48 4.78
N PRO A 243 19.82 13.71 4.76
CA PRO A 243 20.41 14.62 3.80
C PRO A 243 20.21 14.20 2.35
N VAL A 244 20.21 12.89 2.06
CA VAL A 244 19.99 12.37 0.71
C VAL A 244 18.54 12.62 0.27
N ILE A 245 17.55 12.35 1.13
CA ILE A 245 16.14 12.61 0.84
C ILE A 245 15.92 14.11 0.53
N ARG A 246 16.44 15.01 1.39
CA ARG A 246 16.35 16.46 1.17
C ARG A 246 16.98 16.87 -0.16
N ARG A 247 18.20 16.40 -0.42
CA ARG A 247 18.92 16.73 -1.65
C ARG A 247 18.20 16.28 -2.91
N LEU A 248 17.57 15.10 -2.89
CA LEU A 248 16.73 14.62 -3.99
C LEU A 248 15.52 15.55 -4.22
N ARG A 249 14.84 15.96 -3.18
CA ARG A 249 13.71 16.89 -3.29
C ARG A 249 14.12 18.29 -3.75
N GLU A 250 15.24 18.82 -3.25
CA GLU A 250 15.84 20.07 -3.71
C GLU A 250 16.25 20.02 -5.20
N ALA A 251 16.69 18.84 -5.66
CA ALA A 251 17.00 18.61 -7.08
C ALA A 251 15.75 18.43 -7.96
N GLY A 252 14.54 18.60 -7.41
CA GLY A 252 13.28 18.52 -8.16
C GLY A 252 12.83 17.10 -8.52
N ILE A 253 13.40 16.07 -7.86
CA ILE A 253 13.00 14.68 -8.09
C ILE A 253 11.55 14.47 -7.59
N ALA A 254 10.65 14.18 -8.54
CA ALA A 254 9.22 13.95 -8.27
C ALA A 254 8.89 12.48 -7.96
N VAL A 255 9.76 11.53 -8.33
CA VAL A 255 9.57 10.10 -8.07
C VAL A 255 9.36 9.84 -6.57
N PRO A 256 8.42 8.98 -6.15
CA PRO A 256 8.25 8.60 -4.76
C PRO A 256 9.56 8.11 -4.12
N ILE A 257 9.82 8.59 -2.89
CA ILE A 257 10.96 8.14 -2.10
C ILE A 257 10.41 7.30 -0.95
N SER A 258 10.91 6.07 -0.85
CA SER A 258 10.72 5.18 0.28
C SER A 258 11.92 5.30 1.23
N VAL A 259 11.70 5.24 2.53
CA VAL A 259 12.77 5.10 3.53
C VAL A 259 12.71 3.69 4.13
N ASP A 260 13.82 2.93 4.00
CA ASP A 260 13.98 1.59 4.57
C ASP A 260 14.48 1.75 6.02
N THR A 261 13.54 1.73 6.96
CA THR A 261 13.81 1.89 8.39
C THR A 261 12.72 1.26 9.24
N TYR A 262 13.10 0.71 10.39
CA TYR A 262 12.19 0.26 11.44
C TYR A 262 12.19 1.20 12.68
N HIS A 263 12.90 2.33 12.63
CA HIS A 263 12.95 3.34 13.65
C HIS A 263 11.95 4.48 13.38
N SER A 264 10.93 4.65 14.22
CA SER A 264 9.88 5.66 14.04
C SER A 264 10.40 7.09 14.00
N LYS A 265 11.46 7.41 14.76
CA LYS A 265 12.07 8.74 14.75
C LYS A 265 12.79 9.04 13.44
N VAL A 266 13.44 8.03 12.83
CA VAL A 266 14.05 8.16 11.51
C VAL A 266 12.96 8.32 10.46
N ALA A 267 11.90 7.50 10.52
CA ALA A 267 10.76 7.60 9.64
C ALA A 267 10.09 8.98 9.69
N ARG A 268 9.87 9.55 10.88
CA ARG A 268 9.32 10.91 11.02
C ARG A 268 10.18 11.96 10.33
N GLN A 269 11.48 11.96 10.60
CA GLN A 269 12.41 12.91 9.96
C GLN A 269 12.48 12.71 8.44
N ALA A 270 12.41 11.46 7.95
CA ALA A 270 12.39 11.16 6.52
C ALA A 270 11.10 11.67 5.86
N ILE A 271 9.94 11.50 6.49
CA ILE A 271 8.67 12.05 6.02
C ILE A 271 8.72 13.58 5.95
N GLU A 272 9.23 14.24 6.98
CA GLU A 272 9.43 15.70 7.01
C GLU A 272 10.43 16.18 5.95
N ALA A 273 11.41 15.35 5.59
CA ALA A 273 12.35 15.60 4.51
C ALA A 273 11.78 15.34 3.10
N GLY A 274 10.61 14.70 3.00
CA GLY A 274 9.90 14.44 1.75
C GLY A 274 9.81 12.96 1.32
N ALA A 275 10.07 12.01 2.22
CA ALA A 275 9.76 10.60 1.96
C ALA A 275 8.24 10.40 1.82
N SER A 276 7.85 9.55 0.89
CA SER A 276 6.45 9.28 0.53
C SER A 276 5.96 7.91 1.01
N ILE A 277 6.88 7.01 1.38
CA ILE A 277 6.60 5.62 1.79
C ILE A 277 7.58 5.27 2.92
N VAL A 278 7.16 4.46 3.87
CA VAL A 278 8.05 3.81 4.85
C VAL A 278 8.11 2.32 4.52
N ASN A 279 9.32 1.78 4.38
CA ASN A 279 9.56 0.35 4.20
C ASN A 279 10.08 -0.21 5.54
N ASP A 280 9.17 -0.80 6.32
CA ASP A 280 9.48 -1.33 7.65
C ASP A 280 9.64 -2.85 7.60
N ILE A 281 10.89 -3.30 7.68
CA ILE A 281 11.25 -4.72 7.69
C ILE A 281 10.77 -5.46 8.94
N SER A 282 10.32 -4.75 9.98
CA SER A 282 9.80 -5.32 11.22
C SER A 282 8.28 -5.35 11.29
N ALA A 283 7.59 -4.77 10.31
CA ALA A 283 6.14 -4.63 10.31
C ALA A 283 5.59 -3.96 11.60
N GLY A 284 6.32 -2.98 12.15
CA GLY A 284 5.97 -2.25 13.37
C GLY A 284 6.20 -3.04 14.68
N GLU A 285 7.00 -4.11 14.65
CA GLU A 285 7.26 -4.90 15.87
C GLU A 285 8.48 -4.42 16.64
N ASP A 286 9.53 -3.93 15.96
CA ASP A 286 10.77 -3.49 16.62
C ASP A 286 10.60 -2.10 17.27
N ASP A 287 9.75 -1.23 16.72
CA ASP A 287 9.41 0.06 17.29
C ASP A 287 7.89 0.23 17.42
N PRO A 288 7.31 0.12 18.63
CA PRO A 288 5.87 0.28 18.85
C PRO A 288 5.29 1.64 18.45
N ALA A 289 6.13 2.69 18.27
CA ALA A 289 5.70 4.02 17.84
C ALA A 289 5.55 4.13 16.30
N MET A 290 6.01 3.14 15.53
CA MET A 290 5.97 3.18 14.06
C MET A 290 4.52 3.23 13.51
N LEU A 291 3.68 2.27 13.86
CA LEU A 291 2.31 2.23 13.36
C LEU A 291 1.47 3.44 13.80
N PRO A 292 1.54 3.93 15.06
CA PRO A 292 0.92 5.20 15.47
C PRO A 292 1.38 6.40 14.63
N LEU A 293 2.68 6.53 14.33
CA LEU A 293 3.22 7.58 13.47
C LEU A 293 2.58 7.53 12.06
N LEU A 294 2.48 6.35 11.48
CA LEU A 294 1.93 6.17 10.13
C LEU A 294 0.41 6.42 10.08
N ALA A 295 -0.31 6.05 11.14
CA ALA A 295 -1.73 6.39 11.31
C ALA A 295 -1.95 7.91 11.50
N GLU A 296 -1.01 8.60 12.15
CA GLU A 296 -1.02 10.06 12.31
C GLU A 296 -0.80 10.77 10.97
N THR A 297 0.25 10.39 10.25
CA THR A 297 0.73 11.07 9.04
C THR A 297 -0.02 10.68 7.77
N GLY A 298 -0.59 9.47 7.73
CA GLY A 298 -1.22 8.91 6.53
C GLY A 298 -0.24 8.48 5.45
N VAL A 299 1.05 8.37 5.78
CA VAL A 299 2.08 7.88 4.86
C VAL A 299 1.93 6.37 4.69
N PRO A 300 1.95 5.86 3.45
CA PRO A 300 1.93 4.44 3.16
C PRO A 300 3.11 3.67 3.76
N VAL A 301 2.89 2.37 3.99
CA VAL A 301 3.86 1.47 4.59
C VAL A 301 3.98 0.14 3.88
N ILE A 302 5.20 -0.38 3.82
CA ILE A 302 5.49 -1.77 3.45
C ILE A 302 5.76 -2.53 4.75
N LEU A 303 4.99 -3.58 4.99
CA LEU A 303 5.08 -4.44 6.16
C LEU A 303 5.72 -5.77 5.76
N MET A 304 6.95 -6.04 6.26
CA MET A 304 7.69 -7.24 5.88
C MET A 304 7.67 -8.30 6.98
N HIS A 305 7.58 -9.58 6.55
CA HIS A 305 7.77 -10.71 7.45
C HIS A 305 9.25 -10.98 7.73
N LYS A 306 9.62 -10.99 9.00
CA LYS A 306 10.90 -11.52 9.49
C LYS A 306 10.70 -12.39 10.74
N ARG A 307 11.71 -13.19 11.08
CA ARG A 307 11.86 -13.83 12.39
C ARG A 307 13.26 -13.57 12.89
N GLY A 308 13.40 -13.09 14.13
CA GLY A 308 14.69 -12.71 14.70
C GLY A 308 15.36 -11.50 14.05
N ASN A 309 16.67 -11.41 14.21
CA ASN A 309 17.53 -10.35 13.66
C ASN A 309 18.63 -10.93 12.76
N ALA A 310 19.50 -10.09 12.23
CA ALA A 310 20.60 -10.49 11.32
C ALA A 310 21.50 -11.61 11.87
N VAL A 311 21.59 -11.79 13.19
CA VAL A 311 22.42 -12.81 13.84
C VAL A 311 21.64 -14.12 14.10
N THR A 312 20.34 -14.02 14.37
CA THR A 312 19.54 -15.17 14.85
C THR A 312 18.61 -15.76 13.80
N MET A 313 18.31 -15.01 12.73
CA MET A 313 17.27 -15.37 11.76
C MET A 313 17.48 -16.72 11.07
N ASP A 314 18.72 -17.10 10.75
CA ASP A 314 18.98 -18.40 10.07
C ASP A 314 18.54 -19.60 10.91
N LYS A 315 18.62 -19.50 12.26
CA LYS A 315 18.17 -20.54 13.18
C LYS A 315 16.66 -20.61 13.33
N GLN A 316 15.95 -19.56 12.92
CA GLN A 316 14.50 -19.44 13.00
C GLN A 316 13.77 -19.81 11.69
N ALA A 317 14.49 -20.30 10.69
CA ALA A 317 13.94 -20.77 9.42
C ALA A 317 13.22 -22.15 9.59
N VAL A 318 12.30 -22.24 10.55
CA VAL A 318 11.53 -23.45 10.89
C VAL A 318 10.06 -23.17 10.62
N TYR A 319 9.49 -23.84 9.61
CA TYR A 319 8.08 -23.73 9.21
C TYR A 319 7.51 -25.12 8.95
N ARG A 320 6.24 -25.31 9.24
CA ARG A 320 5.46 -26.48 8.76
C ARG A 320 4.99 -26.21 7.33
N ASP A 321 4.52 -25.02 7.08
CA ASP A 321 4.07 -24.49 5.78
C ASP A 321 4.49 -23.02 5.66
N VAL A 322 5.64 -22.79 5.02
CA VAL A 322 6.23 -21.43 4.94
C VAL A 322 5.31 -20.44 4.26
N VAL A 323 4.59 -20.83 3.20
CA VAL A 323 3.71 -19.95 2.44
C VAL A 323 2.53 -19.50 3.30
N LYS A 324 1.88 -20.48 3.97
CA LYS A 324 0.76 -20.20 4.85
C LYS A 324 1.16 -19.35 6.05
N GLU A 325 2.20 -19.75 6.78
CA GLU A 325 2.61 -19.06 8.01
C GLU A 325 3.09 -17.62 7.74
N VAL A 326 3.81 -17.41 6.63
CA VAL A 326 4.26 -16.05 6.25
C VAL A 326 3.09 -15.20 5.78
N ALA A 327 2.16 -15.77 5.02
CA ALA A 327 0.98 -15.03 4.56
C ALA A 327 0.04 -14.67 5.72
N GLU A 328 -0.19 -15.60 6.65
CA GLU A 328 -0.98 -15.36 7.88
C GLU A 328 -0.33 -14.26 8.72
N TYR A 329 1.00 -14.28 8.91
CA TYR A 329 1.70 -13.20 9.59
C TYR A 329 1.47 -11.83 8.91
N CYS A 330 1.65 -11.76 7.59
CA CYS A 330 1.42 -10.51 6.84
C CYS A 330 -0.03 -10.02 6.97
N LEU A 331 -1.01 -10.94 6.98
CA LEU A 331 -2.41 -10.62 7.21
C LEU A 331 -2.64 -10.09 8.63
N ASP A 332 -2.09 -10.76 9.65
CA ASP A 332 -2.21 -10.34 11.05
C ASP A 332 -1.60 -8.96 11.27
N ARG A 333 -0.41 -8.68 10.68
CA ARG A 333 0.20 -7.35 10.76
C ARG A 333 -0.61 -6.28 10.03
N THR A 334 -1.23 -6.62 8.90
CA THR A 334 -2.20 -5.75 8.22
C THR A 334 -3.39 -5.42 9.11
N GLU A 335 -3.96 -6.42 9.80
CA GLU A 335 -5.08 -6.21 10.72
C GLU A 335 -4.68 -5.37 11.96
N VAL A 336 -3.44 -5.51 12.45
CA VAL A 336 -2.91 -4.62 13.51
C VAL A 336 -2.81 -3.18 12.99
N ALA A 337 -2.26 -2.96 11.80
CA ALA A 337 -2.15 -1.64 11.18
C ALA A 337 -3.52 -0.98 10.96
N LEU A 338 -4.52 -1.74 10.49
CA LEU A 338 -5.91 -1.28 10.36
C LEU A 338 -6.49 -0.82 11.69
N ARG A 339 -6.30 -1.61 12.77
CA ARG A 339 -6.75 -1.23 14.12
C ARG A 339 -6.06 0.02 14.66
N MET A 340 -4.83 0.32 14.22
CA MET A 340 -4.13 1.57 14.56
C MET A 340 -4.59 2.77 13.72
N GLY A 341 -5.48 2.56 12.73
CA GLY A 341 -6.02 3.62 11.87
C GLY A 341 -5.30 3.83 10.55
N ILE A 342 -4.39 2.92 10.17
CA ILE A 342 -3.78 2.91 8.83
C ILE A 342 -4.76 2.24 7.88
N PRO A 343 -5.29 2.92 6.85
CA PRO A 343 -6.23 2.30 5.94
C PRO A 343 -5.55 1.25 5.05
N ARG A 344 -6.31 0.23 4.63
CA ARG A 344 -5.84 -0.86 3.78
C ARG A 344 -5.11 -0.38 2.51
N TRP A 345 -5.58 0.69 1.91
CA TRP A 345 -4.97 1.26 0.70
C TRP A 345 -3.58 1.87 0.91
N ASN A 346 -3.13 2.06 2.16
CA ASN A 346 -1.79 2.54 2.49
C ASN A 346 -0.83 1.40 2.85
N ILE A 347 -1.20 0.14 2.68
CA ILE A 347 -0.41 -1.01 3.12
C ILE A 347 0.01 -1.86 1.92
N ILE A 348 1.29 -2.18 1.84
CA ILE A 348 1.89 -3.20 0.98
C ILE A 348 2.49 -4.26 1.90
N VAL A 349 2.47 -5.53 1.50
CA VAL A 349 3.11 -6.62 2.24
C VAL A 349 4.33 -7.16 1.50
N ASP A 350 5.36 -7.59 2.25
CA ASP A 350 6.55 -8.25 1.72
C ASP A 350 6.75 -9.59 2.48
N PRO A 351 6.84 -10.73 1.80
CA PRO A 351 7.07 -12.03 2.42
C PRO A 351 8.47 -12.15 3.06
N GLY A 352 9.36 -11.19 2.85
CA GLY A 352 10.70 -11.15 3.44
C GLY A 352 11.59 -12.28 2.95
N LEU A 353 11.75 -12.43 1.62
CA LEU A 353 12.68 -13.43 1.07
C LEU A 353 14.09 -13.23 1.64
N GLY A 354 14.73 -14.32 2.07
CA GLY A 354 16.06 -14.29 2.69
C GLY A 354 16.10 -13.91 4.17
N PHE A 355 14.94 -13.58 4.80
CA PHE A 355 14.85 -13.35 6.24
C PHE A 355 14.23 -14.58 6.93
N ALA A 356 15.01 -15.25 7.76
CA ALA A 356 14.60 -16.49 8.44
C ALA A 356 14.01 -17.54 7.49
N LYS A 357 14.59 -17.71 6.31
CA LYS A 357 14.13 -18.67 5.29
C LYS A 357 15.31 -19.31 4.58
N ASN A 358 15.29 -20.63 4.45
CA ASN A 358 16.24 -21.38 3.64
C ASN A 358 15.91 -21.28 2.13
N THR A 359 16.76 -21.85 1.28
CA THR A 359 16.61 -21.77 -0.18
C THR A 359 15.30 -22.35 -0.68
N GLN A 360 14.90 -23.53 -0.17
CA GLN A 360 13.66 -24.18 -0.59
C GLN A 360 12.43 -23.35 -0.18
N GLN A 361 12.44 -22.78 1.02
CA GLN A 361 11.37 -21.93 1.54
C GLN A 361 11.24 -20.62 0.73
N ASN A 362 12.35 -20.00 0.33
CA ASN A 362 12.32 -18.84 -0.56
C ASN A 362 11.75 -19.19 -1.94
N CYS A 363 12.15 -20.32 -2.51
CA CYS A 363 11.61 -20.79 -3.79
C CYS A 363 10.10 -21.11 -3.70
N ALA A 364 9.64 -21.71 -2.59
CA ALA A 364 8.23 -22.00 -2.37
C ALA A 364 7.39 -20.72 -2.32
N LEU A 365 7.84 -19.68 -1.59
CA LEU A 365 7.15 -18.38 -1.54
C LEU A 365 7.00 -17.74 -2.91
N VAL A 366 8.03 -17.79 -3.76
CA VAL A 366 7.96 -17.27 -5.13
C VAL A 366 7.05 -18.14 -6.00
N ASN A 367 7.13 -19.47 -5.85
CA ASN A 367 6.32 -20.37 -6.66
C ASN A 367 4.82 -20.30 -6.32
N GLU A 368 4.47 -20.03 -5.07
CA GLU A 368 3.09 -20.05 -4.57
C GLU A 368 2.53 -18.63 -4.27
N ILE A 369 2.98 -17.59 -5.00
CA ILE A 369 2.48 -16.21 -4.85
C ILE A 369 0.95 -16.15 -4.94
N GLY A 370 0.32 -16.90 -5.83
CA GLY A 370 -1.15 -16.94 -5.94
C GLY A 370 -1.83 -17.43 -4.65
N ARG A 371 -1.27 -18.46 -3.98
CA ARG A 371 -1.76 -18.93 -2.69
C ARG A 371 -1.51 -17.89 -1.58
N PHE A 372 -0.34 -17.26 -1.59
CA PHE A 372 -0.01 -16.16 -0.68
C PHE A 372 -1.02 -15.02 -0.81
N ASN A 373 -1.29 -14.56 -2.04
CA ASN A 373 -2.26 -13.51 -2.32
C ASN A 373 -3.68 -13.88 -1.85
N GLY A 374 -4.11 -15.13 -2.03
CA GLY A 374 -5.41 -15.59 -1.52
C GLY A 374 -5.53 -15.47 0.00
N ILE A 375 -4.49 -15.86 0.76
CA ILE A 375 -4.47 -15.78 2.23
C ILE A 375 -4.43 -14.30 2.69
N THR A 376 -3.61 -13.46 2.05
CA THR A 376 -3.48 -12.04 2.38
C THR A 376 -4.62 -11.17 1.86
N LYS A 377 -5.69 -11.78 1.33
CA LYS A 377 -6.85 -11.06 0.76
C LYS A 377 -6.43 -10.08 -0.34
N ASN A 378 -5.51 -10.51 -1.21
CA ASN A 378 -4.98 -9.73 -2.33
C ASN A 378 -4.35 -8.38 -1.91
N MET A 379 -3.69 -8.32 -0.74
CA MET A 379 -2.86 -7.17 -0.40
C MET A 379 -1.81 -6.93 -1.48
N PRO A 380 -1.46 -5.66 -1.81
CA PRO A 380 -0.35 -5.38 -2.71
C PRO A 380 0.91 -6.06 -2.20
N LEU A 381 1.62 -6.73 -3.11
CA LEU A 381 2.76 -7.58 -2.80
C LEU A 381 4.05 -7.01 -3.39
N LEU A 382 5.04 -6.75 -2.52
CA LEU A 382 6.41 -6.47 -2.88
C LEU A 382 7.24 -7.75 -2.82
N ILE A 383 8.08 -7.98 -3.84
CA ILE A 383 9.08 -9.06 -3.86
C ILE A 383 10.49 -8.46 -3.89
N ALA A 384 11.27 -8.75 -2.86
CA ALA A 384 12.65 -8.28 -2.70
C ALA A 384 13.64 -9.46 -2.75
N ALA A 385 13.97 -9.92 -3.96
CA ALA A 385 14.86 -11.08 -4.17
C ALA A 385 16.27 -10.69 -4.65
N SER A 386 16.48 -9.43 -5.01
CA SER A 386 17.67 -8.96 -5.74
C SER A 386 19.00 -9.35 -5.07
N ARG A 387 19.78 -10.12 -5.80
CA ARG A 387 21.14 -10.59 -5.45
C ARG A 387 21.20 -11.44 -4.17
N LYS A 388 20.06 -11.92 -3.63
CA LYS A 388 20.00 -12.68 -2.37
C LYS A 388 20.67 -14.04 -2.44
N ARG A 389 21.09 -14.56 -1.27
CA ARG A 389 21.88 -15.78 -1.09
C ARG A 389 21.25 -17.01 -1.76
N PHE A 390 19.93 -17.20 -1.62
CA PHE A 390 19.24 -18.36 -2.19
C PHE A 390 19.37 -18.46 -3.72
N ILE A 391 19.44 -17.32 -4.43
CA ILE A 391 19.70 -17.30 -5.88
C ILE A 391 21.07 -17.89 -6.16
N GLY A 392 22.11 -17.46 -5.41
CA GLY A 392 23.45 -18.00 -5.55
C GLY A 392 23.56 -19.49 -5.25
N GLU A 393 22.79 -19.97 -4.26
CA GLU A 393 22.74 -21.40 -3.90
C GLU A 393 22.08 -22.25 -5.00
N VAL A 394 21.02 -21.74 -5.65
CA VAL A 394 20.36 -22.44 -6.77
C VAL A 394 21.21 -22.41 -8.05
N THR A 395 21.83 -21.28 -8.35
CA THR A 395 22.52 -21.05 -9.63
C THR A 395 24.02 -21.38 -9.61
N GLY A 396 24.60 -21.57 -8.42
CA GLY A 396 26.05 -21.72 -8.24
C GLY A 396 26.83 -20.40 -8.32
N VAL A 397 26.17 -19.24 -8.51
CA VAL A 397 26.80 -17.92 -8.64
C VAL A 397 27.18 -17.38 -7.26
N LYS A 398 28.48 -17.37 -6.97
CA LYS A 398 29.01 -16.99 -5.65
C LYS A 398 28.92 -15.48 -5.39
N ASN A 399 29.39 -14.66 -6.36
CA ASN A 399 29.39 -13.21 -6.19
C ASN A 399 27.94 -12.66 -6.32
N ALA A 400 27.51 -11.86 -5.35
CA ALA A 400 26.17 -11.28 -5.32
C ALA A 400 25.88 -10.38 -6.52
N ALA A 401 26.87 -9.61 -6.98
CA ALA A 401 26.72 -8.71 -8.13
C ALA A 401 26.41 -9.46 -9.44
N ASP A 402 26.85 -10.71 -9.56
CA ASP A 402 26.68 -11.52 -10.77
C ASP A 402 25.33 -12.28 -10.80
N ARG A 403 24.49 -12.16 -9.74
CA ARG A 403 23.18 -12.85 -9.62
C ARG A 403 22.05 -12.16 -10.38
N VAL A 404 22.36 -11.28 -11.32
CA VAL A 404 21.37 -10.50 -12.08
C VAL A 404 20.40 -11.39 -12.83
N MET A 405 20.90 -12.43 -13.55
CA MET A 405 20.04 -13.34 -14.31
C MET A 405 19.09 -14.16 -13.41
N GLY A 406 19.57 -14.62 -12.26
CA GLY A 406 18.71 -15.30 -11.29
C GLY A 406 17.68 -14.35 -10.65
N THR A 407 18.05 -13.11 -10.40
CA THR A 407 17.11 -12.05 -9.97
C THR A 407 16.04 -11.82 -11.03
N ALA A 408 16.42 -11.75 -12.31
CA ALA A 408 15.53 -11.62 -13.45
C ALA A 408 14.47 -12.73 -13.52
N ALA A 409 14.92 -13.98 -13.37
CA ALA A 409 14.00 -15.13 -13.38
C ALA A 409 12.96 -15.05 -12.24
N VAL A 410 13.39 -14.68 -11.02
CA VAL A 410 12.46 -14.48 -9.89
C VAL A 410 11.51 -13.32 -10.17
N THR A 411 11.99 -12.22 -10.75
CA THR A 411 11.16 -11.05 -11.09
C THR A 411 10.07 -11.41 -12.09
N LEU A 412 10.42 -12.08 -13.20
CA LEU A 412 9.45 -12.51 -14.21
C LEU A 412 8.38 -13.44 -13.63
N LEU A 413 8.82 -14.46 -12.87
CA LEU A 413 7.88 -15.38 -12.25
C LEU A 413 6.98 -14.68 -11.24
N SER A 414 7.48 -13.68 -10.52
CA SER A 414 6.69 -12.88 -9.60
C SER A 414 5.67 -11.99 -10.31
N ALA A 415 6.04 -11.40 -11.45
CA ALA A 415 5.13 -10.61 -12.29
C ALA A 415 4.00 -11.48 -12.86
N GLU A 416 4.34 -12.65 -13.43
CA GLU A 416 3.37 -13.63 -13.95
C GLU A 416 2.37 -14.08 -12.90
N LYS A 417 2.83 -14.27 -11.65
CA LYS A 417 2.01 -14.73 -10.53
C LYS A 417 1.29 -13.61 -9.79
N GLY A 418 1.38 -12.35 -10.26
CA GLY A 418 0.59 -11.23 -9.80
C GLY A 418 1.17 -10.47 -8.58
N ALA A 419 2.49 -10.40 -8.42
CA ALA A 419 3.11 -9.42 -7.54
C ALA A 419 3.08 -8.03 -8.19
N GLN A 420 2.86 -6.98 -7.40
CA GLN A 420 2.70 -5.62 -7.91
C GLN A 420 3.99 -4.81 -7.91
N MET A 421 4.98 -5.19 -7.12
CA MET A 421 6.21 -4.41 -6.95
C MET A 421 7.41 -5.34 -6.79
N VAL A 422 8.56 -4.91 -7.34
CA VAL A 422 9.84 -5.57 -7.14
C VAL A 422 10.88 -4.57 -6.61
N ARG A 423 11.69 -4.99 -5.61
CA ARG A 423 12.76 -4.17 -5.02
C ARG A 423 14.12 -4.71 -5.48
N VAL A 424 14.87 -3.90 -6.26
CA VAL A 424 16.05 -4.37 -7.00
C VAL A 424 17.22 -3.37 -6.96
N HIS A 425 18.45 -3.91 -7.12
CA HIS A 425 19.68 -3.12 -7.37
C HIS A 425 19.82 -2.79 -8.86
N ASP A 426 19.43 -3.72 -9.74
CA ASP A 426 19.70 -3.68 -11.19
C ASP A 426 18.44 -3.18 -11.94
N VAL A 427 18.15 -1.86 -11.78
CA VAL A 427 16.92 -1.24 -12.30
C VAL A 427 16.82 -1.38 -13.82
N LYS A 428 17.86 -1.02 -14.56
CA LYS A 428 17.88 -1.05 -16.03
C LYS A 428 17.54 -2.45 -16.58
N GLN A 429 18.25 -3.48 -16.08
CA GLN A 429 18.01 -4.86 -16.52
C GLN A 429 16.61 -5.34 -16.13
N THR A 430 16.14 -4.95 -14.95
CA THR A 430 14.77 -5.27 -14.50
C THR A 430 13.73 -4.62 -15.40
N LYS A 431 13.94 -3.35 -15.79
CA LYS A 431 13.04 -2.64 -16.71
C LYS A 431 12.98 -3.31 -18.09
N GLU A 432 14.14 -3.62 -18.69
CA GLU A 432 14.24 -4.30 -19.99
C GLU A 432 13.51 -5.65 -19.99
N ILE A 433 13.66 -6.42 -18.90
CA ILE A 433 13.03 -7.73 -18.75
C ILE A 433 11.50 -7.61 -18.62
N LEU A 434 11.03 -6.68 -17.79
CA LEU A 434 9.59 -6.46 -17.60
C LEU A 434 8.95 -5.88 -18.86
N ASP A 435 9.61 -4.97 -19.57
CA ASP A 435 9.10 -4.44 -20.83
C ASP A 435 8.93 -5.55 -21.88
N MET A 436 9.91 -6.47 -21.97
CA MET A 436 9.81 -7.62 -22.88
C MET A 436 8.68 -8.56 -22.46
N TYR A 437 8.54 -8.85 -21.16
CA TYR A 437 7.46 -9.67 -20.64
C TYR A 437 6.08 -9.10 -20.99
N TYR A 438 5.84 -7.81 -20.68
CA TYR A 438 4.56 -7.18 -21.00
C TYR A 438 4.36 -6.99 -22.49
N GLY A 439 5.42 -6.81 -23.28
CA GLY A 439 5.34 -6.78 -24.74
C GLY A 439 4.87 -8.11 -25.34
N ILE A 440 5.22 -9.24 -24.70
CA ILE A 440 4.74 -10.58 -25.12
C ILE A 440 3.32 -10.83 -24.62
N CYS A 441 2.98 -10.42 -23.40
CA CYS A 441 1.69 -10.74 -22.76
C CYS A 441 0.56 -9.76 -23.08
N LYS A 442 0.86 -8.59 -23.69
CA LYS A 442 -0.18 -7.67 -24.18
C LYS A 442 -0.66 -8.12 -25.55
N GLU A 443 -1.79 -8.85 -25.57
CA GLU A 443 -2.70 -8.92 -26.72
C GLU A 443 -3.75 -7.80 -26.62
#